data_1de41226d6ffb77f70840d7bbf66d85e
#
_entry.id   1de41226d6ffb77f70840d7bbf66d85e
#
_cell.length_a   1.000
_cell.length_b   1.000
_cell.length_c   1.000
_cell.angle_alpha   90.00
_cell.angle_beta   90.00
_cell.angle_gamma   90.00
#
_symmetry.space_group_name_H-M   'P 1'
#
loop_
_entity.id
_entity.type
_entity.pdbx_description
1 polymer ?
#
loop_
_entity_poly.entity_id
_entity_poly.type
_entity_poly.pdbx_seq_one_letter_code
_entity_poly.pdbx_strand_id
1 'polypeptide(L)'
;MTTPTILVATWRDGLFAFTGETAHQELAGQAVGALSSDGHGRALAIVDGHSLCLRAHNGAWSTIATSESQLSSSGVVGDTIYVGTDDARILRVSPTGAMDQLDGFDAVPGRDTWYAGSALIDGQLVGPPLGIRSITATSNGVVLLVNVHVGGVPRSTDGGMTWQPTIEVASDVHEVVAHPIDPDIVIAAAAIGLCISRDGGATWTLEREGLHALHCSAVAFWGNDILVSAAAHHFATEGAVYRRSIDGHGSLVPVGAGLPRWIDGIVDTRCIGTHASTGAVADRGGNLYVSVNAGGTWSRRTTGLSAPSSVLIV
;
A
#
# COMPACT_ATOMS: atom_id res chain seq x y z
N MET A 1 18.42 12.34 -16.85
CA MET A 1 17.55 11.70 -15.88
C MET A 1 17.28 10.29 -16.39
N THR A 2 17.43 9.26 -15.58
CA THR A 2 17.09 7.89 -15.94
C THR A 2 15.56 7.75 -16.03
N THR A 3 15.07 7.04 -17.04
CA THR A 3 13.63 6.71 -17.15
C THR A 3 13.26 5.82 -15.97
N PRO A 4 12.24 6.17 -15.16
CA PRO A 4 11.84 5.33 -14.03
C PRO A 4 11.28 3.99 -14.52
N THR A 5 11.43 2.97 -13.69
CA THR A 5 10.84 1.66 -13.94
C THR A 5 9.59 1.49 -13.07
N ILE A 6 8.48 1.17 -13.71
CA ILE A 6 7.22 0.85 -13.04
C ILE A 6 7.19 -0.66 -12.82
N LEU A 7 7.13 -1.08 -11.58
CA LEU A 7 6.98 -2.47 -11.17
C LEU A 7 5.52 -2.74 -10.81
N VAL A 8 4.94 -3.77 -11.43
CA VAL A 8 3.58 -4.23 -11.14
C VAL A 8 3.65 -5.68 -10.71
N ALA A 9 3.41 -5.91 -9.44
CA ALA A 9 3.33 -7.24 -8.87
C ALA A 9 1.95 -7.86 -9.10
N THR A 10 1.90 -9.18 -9.18
CA THR A 10 0.66 -9.95 -9.35
C THR A 10 0.63 -11.14 -8.40
N TRP A 11 -0.58 -11.58 -8.03
CA TRP A 11 -0.78 -12.73 -7.15
C TRP A 11 -0.45 -14.09 -7.79
N ARG A 12 -0.19 -14.15 -9.11
CA ARG A 12 -0.05 -15.44 -9.81
C ARG A 12 1.09 -15.52 -10.81
N ASP A 13 1.41 -14.39 -11.47
CA ASP A 13 2.31 -14.38 -12.64
C ASP A 13 3.60 -13.60 -12.40
N GLY A 14 4.01 -13.47 -11.13
CA GLY A 14 5.22 -12.75 -10.79
C GLY A 14 5.06 -11.23 -10.88
N LEU A 15 6.06 -10.58 -11.43
CA LEU A 15 6.16 -9.14 -11.52
C LEU A 15 6.45 -8.72 -12.96
N PHE A 16 5.83 -7.61 -13.38
CA PHE A 16 6.09 -6.97 -14.66
C PHE A 16 6.82 -5.64 -14.44
N ALA A 17 7.96 -5.48 -15.10
CA ALA A 17 8.75 -4.24 -15.08
C ALA A 17 8.59 -3.50 -16.41
N PHE A 18 8.13 -2.24 -16.34
CA PHE A 18 7.93 -1.36 -17.49
C PHE A 18 8.92 -0.21 -17.41
N THR A 19 9.80 -0.10 -18.42
CA THR A 19 10.79 0.99 -18.53
C THR A 19 10.67 1.62 -19.92
N GLY A 20 10.23 2.86 -20.01
CA GLY A 20 9.89 3.48 -21.30
C GLY A 20 8.86 2.63 -22.04
N GLU A 21 9.16 2.25 -23.28
CA GLU A 21 8.28 1.41 -24.11
C GLU A 21 8.48 -0.09 -23.89
N THR A 22 9.50 -0.49 -23.13
CA THR A 22 9.80 -1.91 -22.90
C THR A 22 9.03 -2.46 -21.70
N ALA A 23 8.72 -3.76 -21.76
CA ALA A 23 8.16 -4.50 -20.63
C ALA A 23 8.84 -5.87 -20.59
N HIS A 24 9.16 -6.34 -19.39
CA HIS A 24 9.65 -7.69 -19.18
C HIS A 24 9.07 -8.26 -17.89
N GLN A 25 8.99 -9.57 -17.83
CA GLN A 25 8.48 -10.29 -16.67
C GLN A 25 9.67 -10.71 -15.79
N GLU A 26 9.53 -10.47 -14.49
CA GLU A 26 10.45 -10.91 -13.45
C GLU A 26 9.70 -11.83 -12.47
N LEU A 27 10.40 -12.71 -11.76
CA LEU A 27 9.80 -13.66 -10.80
C LEU A 27 8.64 -14.47 -11.41
N ALA A 28 8.77 -14.89 -12.67
CA ALA A 28 7.72 -15.55 -13.42
C ALA A 28 7.19 -16.79 -12.70
N GLY A 29 5.85 -16.92 -12.63
CA GLY A 29 5.17 -18.05 -12.01
C GLY A 29 5.15 -18.03 -10.48
N GLN A 30 5.67 -16.96 -9.84
CA GLN A 30 5.63 -16.78 -8.40
C GLN A 30 4.50 -15.81 -8.00
N ALA A 31 3.97 -15.96 -6.80
CA ALA A 31 3.06 -14.98 -6.21
C ALA A 31 3.88 -13.81 -5.61
N VAL A 32 3.66 -12.58 -6.09
CA VAL A 32 4.28 -11.39 -5.51
C VAL A 32 3.20 -10.58 -4.80
N GLY A 33 3.15 -10.66 -3.47
CA GLY A 33 2.05 -10.12 -2.66
C GLY A 33 2.16 -8.64 -2.35
N ALA A 34 3.37 -8.11 -2.22
CA ALA A 34 3.63 -6.73 -1.86
C ALA A 34 4.96 -6.24 -2.40
N LEU A 35 4.99 -4.96 -2.77
CA LEU A 35 6.22 -4.21 -3.09
C LEU A 35 6.39 -3.06 -2.12
N SER A 36 7.63 -2.74 -1.78
CA SER A 36 8.00 -1.52 -1.08
C SER A 36 9.37 -1.00 -1.54
N SER A 37 9.61 0.30 -1.39
CA SER A 37 10.93 0.89 -1.64
C SER A 37 11.86 0.60 -0.48
N ASP A 38 13.15 0.36 -0.77
CA ASP A 38 14.20 0.29 0.24
C ASP A 38 14.77 1.66 0.64
N GLY A 39 14.22 2.75 0.08
CA GLY A 39 14.70 4.11 0.30
C GLY A 39 15.94 4.50 -0.54
N HIS A 40 16.56 3.55 -1.26
CA HIS A 40 17.76 3.74 -2.06
C HIS A 40 17.54 3.49 -3.57
N GLY A 41 16.28 3.54 -4.02
CA GLY A 41 15.92 3.32 -5.43
C GLY A 41 15.90 1.85 -5.84
N ARG A 42 15.85 0.92 -4.86
CA ARG A 42 15.65 -0.51 -5.07
C ARG A 42 14.27 -0.92 -4.56
N ALA A 43 13.82 -2.12 -4.95
CA ALA A 43 12.53 -2.65 -4.51
C ALA A 43 12.70 -3.85 -3.59
N LEU A 44 11.85 -3.91 -2.58
CA LEU A 44 11.59 -5.11 -1.79
C LEU A 44 10.30 -5.77 -2.27
N ALA A 45 10.23 -7.09 -2.24
CA ALA A 45 9.05 -7.87 -2.58
C ALA A 45 8.82 -8.99 -1.58
N ILE A 46 7.56 -9.22 -1.23
CA ILE A 46 7.13 -10.48 -0.59
C ILE A 46 6.78 -11.47 -1.69
N VAL A 47 7.53 -12.56 -1.76
CA VAL A 47 7.41 -13.59 -2.79
C VAL A 47 6.95 -14.90 -2.16
N ASP A 48 5.93 -15.51 -2.79
CA ASP A 48 5.29 -16.77 -2.36
C ASP A 48 4.86 -16.77 -0.88
N GLY A 49 4.62 -15.57 -0.32
CA GLY A 49 4.20 -15.37 1.06
C GLY A 49 5.26 -15.66 2.13
N HIS A 50 6.46 -16.16 1.78
CA HIS A 50 7.46 -16.60 2.76
C HIS A 50 8.85 -15.99 2.56
N SER A 51 9.11 -15.37 1.43
CA SER A 51 10.41 -14.80 1.10
C SER A 51 10.35 -13.30 0.98
N LEU A 52 11.25 -12.61 1.68
CA LEU A 52 11.55 -11.21 1.44
C LEU A 52 12.71 -11.14 0.45
N CYS A 53 12.44 -10.58 -0.72
CA CYS A 53 13.40 -10.45 -1.80
C CYS A 53 13.76 -8.99 -2.05
N LEU A 54 15.01 -8.74 -2.44
CA LEU A 54 15.54 -7.43 -2.82
C LEU A 54 15.86 -7.43 -4.31
N ARG A 55 15.35 -6.45 -5.04
CA ARG A 55 15.70 -6.16 -6.43
C ARG A 55 16.87 -5.20 -6.49
N ALA A 56 17.95 -5.60 -7.09
CA ALA A 56 19.10 -4.75 -7.37
C ALA A 56 18.79 -3.75 -8.51
N HIS A 57 19.59 -2.70 -8.65
CA HIS A 57 19.44 -1.70 -9.72
C HIS A 57 19.52 -2.29 -11.15
N ASN A 58 20.18 -3.42 -11.31
CA ASN A 58 20.26 -4.13 -12.60
C ASN A 58 19.07 -5.05 -12.87
N GLY A 59 18.07 -5.07 -12.01
CA GLY A 59 16.86 -5.90 -12.11
C GLY A 59 16.97 -7.30 -11.53
N ALA A 60 18.15 -7.71 -11.02
CA ALA A 60 18.32 -9.04 -10.41
C ALA A 60 17.67 -9.09 -9.02
N TRP A 61 16.97 -10.19 -8.72
CA TRP A 61 16.37 -10.45 -7.42
C TRP A 61 17.23 -11.39 -6.58
N SER A 62 17.27 -11.15 -5.29
CA SER A 62 17.89 -12.04 -4.30
C SER A 62 17.01 -12.12 -3.06
N THR A 63 16.86 -13.33 -2.52
CA THR A 63 16.20 -13.53 -1.22
C THR A 63 17.13 -13.03 -0.11
N ILE A 64 16.66 -12.12 0.71
CA ILE A 64 17.43 -11.54 1.82
C ILE A 64 16.97 -12.07 3.18
N ALA A 65 15.75 -12.60 3.27
CA ALA A 65 15.23 -13.25 4.47
C ALA A 65 14.08 -14.19 4.11
N THR A 66 13.83 -15.20 4.96
CA THR A 66 12.72 -16.14 4.84
C THR A 66 12.02 -16.31 6.17
N SER A 67 10.73 -16.65 6.15
CA SER A 67 9.89 -16.84 7.33
C SER A 67 9.03 -18.10 7.20
N GLU A 68 8.79 -18.77 8.33
CA GLU A 68 7.78 -19.83 8.42
C GLU A 68 6.36 -19.25 8.46
N SER A 69 6.20 -18.04 9.04
CA SER A 69 4.95 -17.29 8.99
C SER A 69 4.71 -16.70 7.62
N GLN A 70 3.45 -16.60 7.22
CA GLN A 70 3.08 -15.95 5.97
C GLN A 70 3.25 -14.43 6.08
N LEU A 71 4.11 -13.87 5.23
CA LEU A 71 4.41 -12.46 5.14
C LEU A 71 3.36 -11.76 4.26
N SER A 72 2.98 -10.54 4.63
CA SER A 72 1.89 -9.80 3.98
C SER A 72 2.29 -8.41 3.47
N SER A 73 3.27 -7.77 4.10
CA SER A 73 3.72 -6.42 3.74
C SER A 73 5.14 -6.18 4.21
N SER A 74 5.79 -5.14 3.68
CA SER A 74 7.08 -4.66 4.16
C SER A 74 7.15 -3.14 4.14
N GLY A 75 8.03 -2.57 4.96
CA GLY A 75 8.33 -1.15 5.00
C GLY A 75 9.74 -0.93 5.53
N VAL A 76 10.34 0.22 5.19
CA VAL A 76 11.71 0.57 5.60
C VAL A 76 11.70 1.86 6.41
N VAL A 77 12.44 1.87 7.50
CA VAL A 77 12.61 3.03 8.39
C VAL A 77 14.09 3.22 8.66
N GLY A 78 14.69 4.23 8.07
CA GLY A 78 16.16 4.32 8.01
C GLY A 78 16.72 3.10 7.29
N ASP A 79 17.63 2.37 7.94
CA ASP A 79 18.22 1.13 7.40
C ASP A 79 17.50 -0.14 7.90
N THR A 80 16.41 0.01 8.66
CA THR A 80 15.70 -1.13 9.26
C THR A 80 14.51 -1.53 8.39
N ILE A 81 14.44 -2.81 8.02
CA ILE A 81 13.30 -3.39 7.32
C ILE A 81 12.35 -3.99 8.35
N TYR A 82 11.09 -3.62 8.28
CA TYR A 82 9.99 -4.23 9.01
C TYR A 82 9.12 -5.03 8.05
N VAL A 83 8.62 -6.17 8.52
CA VAL A 83 7.76 -7.06 7.73
C VAL A 83 6.53 -7.40 8.55
N GLY A 84 5.36 -7.30 7.94
CA GLY A 84 4.09 -7.70 8.53
C GLY A 84 3.71 -9.11 8.11
N THR A 85 2.96 -9.79 8.97
CA THR A 85 2.45 -11.14 8.74
C THR A 85 0.93 -11.15 8.59
N ASP A 86 0.38 -12.26 8.08
CA ASP A 86 -1.06 -12.44 7.90
C ASP A 86 -1.81 -12.78 9.21
N ASP A 87 -1.07 -13.11 10.28
CA ASP A 87 -1.61 -13.23 11.65
C ASP A 87 -1.40 -11.94 12.47
N ALA A 88 -1.14 -10.82 11.79
CA ALA A 88 -0.96 -9.48 12.36
C ALA A 88 0.17 -9.40 13.38
N ARG A 89 1.37 -9.83 13.00
CA ARG A 89 2.62 -9.60 13.73
C ARG A 89 3.55 -8.71 12.93
N ILE A 90 4.48 -8.08 13.61
CA ILE A 90 5.56 -7.29 13.01
C ILE A 90 6.88 -7.97 13.30
N LEU A 91 7.65 -8.19 12.24
CA LEU A 91 9.00 -8.72 12.30
C LEU A 91 9.99 -7.64 11.91
N ARG A 92 11.13 -7.60 12.57
CA ARG A 92 12.27 -6.75 12.20
C ARG A 92 13.34 -7.63 11.56
N VAL A 93 13.79 -7.24 10.37
CA VAL A 93 14.83 -7.98 9.65
C VAL A 93 16.20 -7.50 10.08
N SER A 94 17.02 -8.42 10.55
CA SER A 94 18.42 -8.16 10.91
C SER A 94 19.31 -8.09 9.66
N PRO A 95 20.52 -7.51 9.73
CA PRO A 95 21.48 -7.51 8.62
C PRO A 95 21.89 -8.91 8.13
N THR A 96 21.71 -9.95 8.95
CA THR A 96 21.98 -11.35 8.62
C THR A 96 20.79 -12.07 7.99
N GLY A 97 19.64 -11.39 7.84
CA GLY A 97 18.40 -11.96 7.31
C GLY A 97 17.56 -12.69 8.36
N ALA A 98 17.94 -12.69 9.63
CA ALA A 98 17.04 -13.17 10.68
C ALA A 98 15.87 -12.21 10.89
N MET A 99 14.69 -12.76 11.16
CA MET A 99 13.47 -12.01 11.43
C MET A 99 13.10 -12.14 12.90
N ASP A 100 13.22 -11.03 13.65
CA ASP A 100 12.91 -10.96 15.08
C ASP A 100 11.52 -10.34 15.27
N GLN A 101 10.63 -11.02 15.99
CA GLN A 101 9.29 -10.51 16.30
C GLN A 101 9.39 -9.31 17.25
N LEU A 102 8.55 -8.30 17.02
CA LEU A 102 8.36 -7.18 17.94
C LEU A 102 7.23 -7.50 18.93
N ASP A 103 7.58 -8.08 20.06
CA ASP A 103 6.61 -8.53 21.08
C ASP A 103 5.72 -7.39 21.61
N GLY A 104 6.20 -6.13 21.57
CA GLY A 104 5.40 -4.97 21.92
C GLY A 104 4.17 -4.76 21.06
N PHE A 105 4.16 -5.28 19.82
CA PHE A 105 2.99 -5.23 18.93
C PHE A 105 1.88 -6.18 19.38
N ASP A 106 2.23 -7.28 20.05
CA ASP A 106 1.22 -8.21 20.60
C ASP A 106 0.49 -7.59 21.81
N ALA A 107 1.08 -6.56 22.44
CA ALA A 107 0.51 -5.84 23.59
C ALA A 107 -0.29 -4.58 23.19
N VAL A 108 -0.61 -4.36 21.90
CA VAL A 108 -1.43 -3.21 21.47
C VAL A 108 -2.77 -3.23 22.19
N PRO A 109 -3.18 -2.13 22.85
CA PRO A 109 -4.47 -2.03 23.50
C PRO A 109 -5.61 -2.31 22.53
N GLY A 110 -6.55 -3.19 22.88
CA GLY A 110 -7.70 -3.56 22.05
C GLY A 110 -7.38 -4.57 20.94
N ARG A 111 -6.19 -5.16 20.91
CA ARG A 111 -5.82 -6.21 19.94
C ARG A 111 -6.79 -7.39 19.93
N ASP A 112 -7.39 -7.72 21.06
CA ASP A 112 -8.39 -8.77 21.22
C ASP A 112 -9.73 -8.48 20.51
N THR A 113 -9.93 -7.23 20.09
CA THR A 113 -11.09 -6.82 19.26
C THR A 113 -10.84 -6.92 17.75
N TRP A 114 -9.61 -7.18 17.33
CA TRP A 114 -9.27 -7.33 15.93
C TRP A 114 -9.89 -8.61 15.36
N TYR A 115 -10.30 -8.57 14.10
CA TYR A 115 -10.86 -9.75 13.43
C TYR A 115 -10.44 -9.80 11.95
N ALA A 116 -10.44 -11.00 11.37
CA ALA A 116 -10.29 -11.15 9.93
C ALA A 116 -11.49 -10.50 9.25
N GLY A 117 -11.25 -9.37 8.57
CA GLY A 117 -12.31 -8.63 7.92
C GLY A 117 -12.89 -9.40 6.80
N SER A 118 -14.23 -9.50 6.73
CA SER A 118 -14.85 -10.09 5.56
C SER A 118 -16.35 -10.25 5.66
N ALA A 119 -16.89 -10.67 4.53
CA ALA A 119 -18.28 -11.06 4.43
C ALA A 119 -18.51 -12.45 5.02
N LEU A 120 -19.62 -12.62 5.71
CA LEU A 120 -20.17 -13.94 6.02
C LEU A 120 -20.93 -14.40 4.77
N ILE A 121 -20.39 -15.40 4.06
CA ILE A 121 -21.05 -15.99 2.88
C ILE A 121 -21.41 -17.43 3.26
N ASP A 122 -22.71 -17.76 3.19
CA ASP A 122 -23.25 -19.08 3.55
C ASP A 122 -22.81 -19.57 4.96
N GLY A 123 -22.72 -18.65 5.92
CA GLY A 123 -22.32 -18.94 7.29
C GLY A 123 -20.81 -19.19 7.47
N GLN A 124 -20.01 -19.03 6.43
CA GLN A 124 -18.56 -19.10 6.48
C GLN A 124 -17.94 -17.70 6.36
N LEU A 125 -16.96 -17.43 7.20
CA LEU A 125 -16.17 -16.21 7.12
C LEU A 125 -15.28 -16.30 5.88
N VAL A 126 -15.53 -15.43 4.88
CA VAL A 126 -14.76 -15.36 3.64
C VAL A 126 -14.10 -14.01 3.58
N GLY A 127 -12.79 -13.97 3.46
CA GLY A 127 -12.05 -12.74 3.31
C GLY A 127 -10.57 -12.90 3.60
N PRO A 128 -9.80 -11.84 3.42
CA PRO A 128 -8.38 -11.87 3.70
C PRO A 128 -8.16 -12.12 5.20
N PRO A 129 -7.02 -12.75 5.56
CA PRO A 129 -6.65 -12.96 6.95
C PRO A 129 -6.51 -11.65 7.71
N LEU A 130 -6.47 -11.74 9.04
CA LEU A 130 -6.09 -10.63 9.91
C LEU A 130 -4.61 -10.30 9.67
N GLY A 131 -4.30 -9.49 8.67
CA GLY A 131 -2.93 -9.26 8.23
C GLY A 131 -2.50 -7.80 8.34
N ILE A 132 -1.19 -7.61 8.35
CA ILE A 132 -0.59 -6.28 8.22
C ILE A 132 -0.62 -5.90 6.74
N ARG A 133 -1.45 -4.94 6.35
CA ARG A 133 -1.61 -4.55 4.94
C ARG A 133 -0.60 -3.50 4.48
N SER A 134 -0.18 -2.61 5.36
CA SER A 134 0.86 -1.63 5.05
C SER A 134 1.65 -1.23 6.30
N ILE A 135 2.90 -0.88 6.08
CA ILE A 135 3.84 -0.36 7.08
C ILE A 135 4.46 0.90 6.51
N THR A 136 4.42 1.99 7.25
CA THR A 136 5.03 3.26 6.87
C THR A 136 5.67 3.94 8.07
N ALA A 137 6.59 4.86 7.82
CA ALA A 137 7.14 5.73 8.85
C ALA A 137 7.10 7.19 8.40
N THR A 138 7.00 8.09 9.35
CA THR A 138 7.14 9.52 9.08
C THR A 138 8.52 9.83 8.50
N SER A 139 8.63 10.88 7.68
CA SER A 139 9.85 11.22 6.92
C SER A 139 11.08 11.47 7.79
N ASN A 140 10.89 11.78 9.06
CA ASN A 140 11.98 11.91 10.06
C ASN A 140 12.35 10.57 10.73
N GLY A 141 11.66 9.46 10.40
CA GLY A 141 11.90 8.13 10.97
C GLY A 141 11.49 7.94 12.42
N VAL A 142 10.80 8.92 13.03
CA VAL A 142 10.46 8.87 14.46
C VAL A 142 9.21 8.05 14.72
N VAL A 143 8.20 8.15 13.86
CA VAL A 143 6.93 7.47 14.03
C VAL A 143 6.81 6.31 13.05
N LEU A 144 6.50 5.14 13.57
CA LEU A 144 6.14 3.95 12.81
C LEU A 144 4.62 3.73 12.88
N LEU A 145 4.00 3.54 11.73
CA LEU A 145 2.57 3.30 11.60
C LEU A 145 2.33 2.00 10.84
N VAL A 146 1.39 1.24 11.31
CA VAL A 146 1.02 -0.06 10.75
C VAL A 146 -0.47 -0.10 10.53
N ASN A 147 -0.90 -0.50 9.35
CA ASN A 147 -2.31 -0.81 9.11
C ASN A 147 -2.56 -2.31 9.30
N VAL A 148 -3.44 -2.63 10.22
CA VAL A 148 -3.97 -3.99 10.43
C VAL A 148 -5.31 -4.07 9.74
N HIS A 149 -5.51 -5.10 8.92
CA HIS A 149 -6.82 -5.33 8.30
C HIS A 149 -7.86 -5.62 9.40
N VAL A 150 -8.85 -4.72 9.50
CA VAL A 150 -9.83 -4.67 10.60
C VAL A 150 -9.20 -4.71 12.00
N GLY A 151 -8.13 -3.94 12.15
CA GLY A 151 -7.41 -3.72 13.41
C GLY A 151 -7.02 -2.24 13.60
N GLY A 152 -7.42 -1.38 12.64
CA GLY A 152 -7.10 0.06 12.68
C GLY A 152 -5.65 0.37 12.35
N VAL A 153 -5.12 1.47 12.93
CA VAL A 153 -3.74 1.92 12.71
C VAL A 153 -3.01 2.04 14.05
N PRO A 154 -2.32 0.99 14.51
CA PRO A 154 -1.34 1.09 15.57
C PRO A 154 -0.17 2.00 15.19
N ARG A 155 0.26 2.84 16.16
CA ARG A 155 1.32 3.84 16.04
C ARG A 155 2.36 3.62 17.14
N SER A 156 3.64 3.69 16.79
CA SER A 156 4.77 3.63 17.72
C SER A 156 5.68 4.85 17.53
N THR A 157 6.25 5.34 18.63
CA THR A 157 7.24 6.44 18.66
C THR A 157 8.57 6.02 19.25
N ASP A 158 8.78 4.74 19.48
CA ASP A 158 9.96 4.17 20.15
C ASP A 158 10.56 2.98 19.37
N GLY A 159 10.42 3.01 18.04
CA GLY A 159 10.97 1.98 17.15
C GLY A 159 10.25 0.63 17.22
N GLY A 160 8.97 0.65 17.61
CA GLY A 160 8.13 -0.55 17.67
C GLY A 160 8.18 -1.28 19.02
N MET A 161 8.75 -0.68 20.06
CA MET A 161 8.76 -1.28 21.40
C MET A 161 7.38 -1.19 22.06
N THR A 162 6.68 -0.07 21.89
CA THR A 162 5.30 0.10 22.36
C THR A 162 4.42 0.68 21.26
N TRP A 163 3.12 0.41 21.33
CA TRP A 163 2.15 0.78 20.31
C TRP A 163 0.86 1.29 20.92
N GLN A 164 0.24 2.26 20.25
CA GLN A 164 -1.06 2.80 20.61
C GLN A 164 -1.98 2.78 19.37
N PRO A 165 -3.25 2.34 19.51
CA PRO A 165 -4.22 2.43 18.43
C PRO A 165 -4.60 3.90 18.18
N THR A 166 -4.76 4.31 16.92
CA THR A 166 -5.08 5.71 16.57
C THR A 166 -6.31 5.85 15.65
N ILE A 167 -6.69 4.80 14.92
CA ILE A 167 -7.96 4.73 14.19
C ILE A 167 -8.76 3.56 14.75
N GLU A 168 -10.06 3.75 14.90
CA GLU A 168 -10.97 2.70 15.38
C GLU A 168 -11.00 1.49 14.44
N VAL A 169 -11.07 0.29 15.01
CA VAL A 169 -11.16 -0.99 14.31
C VAL A 169 -12.29 -1.00 13.27
N ALA A 170 -13.46 -0.48 13.64
CA ALA A 170 -14.64 -0.42 12.77
C ALA A 170 -14.47 0.44 11.51
N SER A 171 -13.43 1.25 11.42
CA SER A 171 -13.12 2.06 10.23
C SER A 171 -12.62 1.21 9.05
N ASP A 172 -12.19 -0.03 9.30
CA ASP A 172 -11.69 -0.97 8.29
C ASP A 172 -10.68 -0.30 7.36
N VAL A 173 -9.48 -0.06 7.89
CA VAL A 173 -8.40 0.63 7.17
C VAL A 173 -7.71 -0.34 6.23
N HIS A 174 -7.51 0.06 4.98
CA HIS A 174 -6.91 -0.75 3.93
C HIS A 174 -5.45 -0.39 3.66
N GLU A 175 -5.09 0.88 3.76
CA GLU A 175 -3.72 1.34 3.54
C GLU A 175 -3.42 2.58 4.37
N VAL A 176 -2.20 2.68 4.92
CA VAL A 176 -1.65 3.88 5.56
C VAL A 176 -0.34 4.28 4.90
N VAL A 177 -0.18 5.58 4.60
CA VAL A 177 1.00 6.14 3.93
C VAL A 177 1.38 7.45 4.60
N ALA A 178 2.65 7.57 5.02
CA ALA A 178 3.22 8.82 5.53
C ALA A 178 3.72 9.70 4.38
N HIS A 179 3.63 11.02 4.56
CA HIS A 179 4.11 11.97 3.57
C HIS A 179 5.66 11.90 3.46
N PRO A 180 6.23 11.90 2.24
CA PRO A 180 7.67 11.66 2.04
C PRO A 180 8.58 12.77 2.56
N ILE A 181 8.02 13.96 2.87
CA ILE A 181 8.79 15.15 3.29
C ILE A 181 8.30 15.68 4.64
N ASP A 182 6.98 15.82 4.82
CA ASP A 182 6.39 16.40 6.03
C ASP A 182 6.07 15.28 7.04
N PRO A 183 6.76 15.21 8.20
CA PRO A 183 6.56 14.14 9.17
C PRO A 183 5.21 14.21 9.90
N ASP A 184 4.53 15.34 9.86
CA ASP A 184 3.25 15.51 10.53
C ASP A 184 2.08 14.99 9.69
N ILE A 185 2.28 14.82 8.37
CA ILE A 185 1.22 14.42 7.46
C ILE A 185 1.23 12.91 7.19
N VAL A 186 0.09 12.28 7.47
CA VAL A 186 -0.17 10.86 7.17
C VAL A 186 -1.58 10.73 6.61
N ILE A 187 -1.77 9.84 5.64
CA ILE A 187 -3.08 9.52 5.04
C ILE A 187 -3.38 8.04 5.17
N ALA A 188 -4.67 7.72 5.27
CA ALA A 188 -5.13 6.34 5.26
C ALA A 188 -6.40 6.18 4.43
N ALA A 189 -6.45 5.12 3.62
CA ALA A 189 -7.65 4.68 2.93
C ALA A 189 -8.43 3.72 3.83
N ALA A 190 -9.71 4.00 4.05
CA ALA A 190 -10.57 3.20 4.90
C ALA A 190 -11.93 2.93 4.23
N ALA A 191 -12.66 1.91 4.69
CA ALA A 191 -13.99 1.61 4.18
C ALA A 191 -15.02 2.75 4.44
N ILE A 192 -14.67 3.72 5.27
CA ILE A 192 -15.49 4.86 5.64
C ILE A 192 -15.08 6.18 4.96
N GLY A 193 -14.01 6.19 4.15
CA GLY A 193 -13.48 7.36 3.45
C GLY A 193 -11.96 7.50 3.55
N LEU A 194 -11.46 8.69 3.19
CA LEU A 194 -10.06 9.08 3.34
C LEU A 194 -9.84 9.66 4.73
N CYS A 195 -8.90 9.10 5.49
CA CYS A 195 -8.47 9.66 6.77
C CYS A 195 -7.16 10.45 6.59
N ILE A 196 -7.08 11.64 7.19
CA ILE A 196 -5.90 12.51 7.14
C ILE A 196 -5.50 12.86 8.57
N SER A 197 -4.22 12.66 8.88
CA SER A 197 -3.55 13.14 10.09
C SER A 197 -2.63 14.30 9.76
N ARG A 198 -2.50 15.24 10.71
CA ARG A 198 -1.59 16.39 10.66
C ARG A 198 -0.72 16.47 11.92
N ASP A 199 -0.56 15.36 12.61
CA ASP A 199 0.23 15.21 13.85
C ASP A 199 0.98 13.87 13.90
N GLY A 200 1.43 13.40 12.73
CA GLY A 200 2.19 12.16 12.60
C GLY A 200 1.37 10.91 12.93
N GLY A 201 0.08 10.91 12.61
CA GLY A 201 -0.80 9.77 12.82
C GLY A 201 -1.34 9.62 14.23
N ALA A 202 -1.24 10.65 15.10
CA ALA A 202 -1.79 10.58 16.44
C ALA A 202 -3.30 10.81 16.46
N THR A 203 -3.80 11.78 15.66
CA THR A 203 -5.23 12.04 15.47
C THR A 203 -5.59 12.12 13.98
N TRP A 204 -6.86 11.90 13.65
CA TRP A 204 -7.31 11.77 12.28
C TRP A 204 -8.60 12.55 12.02
N THR A 205 -8.66 13.17 10.84
CA THR A 205 -9.89 13.74 10.28
C THR A 205 -10.37 12.87 9.13
N LEU A 206 -11.69 12.71 9.03
CA LEU A 206 -12.32 11.89 8.00
C LEU A 206 -12.85 12.78 6.88
N GLU A 207 -12.41 12.52 5.65
CA GLU A 207 -12.75 13.25 4.44
C GLU A 207 -13.58 12.37 3.49
N ARG A 208 -14.72 12.88 3.05
CA ARG A 208 -15.67 12.16 2.19
C ARG A 208 -16.15 12.99 1.01
N GLU A 209 -15.98 14.31 1.08
CA GLU A 209 -16.54 15.22 0.11
C GLU A 209 -15.95 15.03 -1.28
N GLY A 210 -16.81 14.86 -2.27
CA GLY A 210 -16.44 14.60 -3.67
C GLY A 210 -16.32 13.11 -4.04
N LEU A 211 -16.23 12.19 -3.07
CA LEU A 211 -16.26 10.75 -3.33
C LEU A 211 -17.65 10.29 -3.76
N HIS A 212 -17.72 9.41 -4.77
CA HIS A 212 -18.99 8.78 -5.17
C HIS A 212 -19.42 7.66 -4.23
N ALA A 213 -18.46 7.07 -3.51
CA ALA A 213 -18.65 5.98 -2.55
C ALA A 213 -17.52 6.03 -1.52
N LEU A 214 -17.68 5.37 -0.39
CA LEU A 214 -16.80 5.56 0.77
C LEU A 214 -15.74 4.47 0.95
N HIS A 215 -15.85 3.33 0.27
CA HIS A 215 -14.87 2.25 0.39
C HIS A 215 -13.59 2.63 -0.35
N CYS A 216 -12.66 3.25 0.37
CA CYS A 216 -11.34 3.61 -0.12
C CYS A 216 -10.36 2.46 0.13
N SER A 217 -9.60 2.03 -0.89
CA SER A 217 -8.72 0.86 -0.81
C SER A 217 -7.24 1.19 -0.96
N ALA A 218 -6.90 2.13 -1.85
CA ALA A 218 -5.53 2.55 -2.10
C ALA A 218 -5.38 4.06 -1.96
N VAL A 219 -4.22 4.49 -1.48
CA VAL A 219 -3.89 5.90 -1.29
C VAL A 219 -2.40 6.15 -1.56
N ALA A 220 -2.07 7.29 -2.16
CA ALA A 220 -0.69 7.69 -2.40
C ALA A 220 -0.54 9.22 -2.36
N PHE A 221 0.66 9.69 -2.00
CA PHE A 221 1.05 11.08 -2.24
C PHE A 221 1.66 11.24 -3.63
N TRP A 222 1.39 12.33 -4.31
CA TRP A 222 2.04 12.74 -5.55
C TRP A 222 2.43 14.21 -5.51
N GLY A 223 3.65 14.50 -5.08
CA GLY A 223 4.03 15.85 -4.68
C GLY A 223 3.15 16.33 -3.53
N ASN A 224 2.46 17.44 -3.73
CA ASN A 224 1.52 18.01 -2.73
C ASN A 224 0.08 17.50 -2.89
N ASP A 225 -0.15 16.51 -3.73
CA ASP A 225 -1.48 15.95 -3.93
C ASP A 225 -1.64 14.57 -3.29
N ILE A 226 -2.87 14.27 -2.92
CA ILE A 226 -3.33 12.94 -2.54
C ILE A 226 -4.03 12.31 -3.73
N LEU A 227 -3.72 11.05 -4.03
CA LEU A 227 -4.52 10.17 -4.85
C LEU A 227 -5.21 9.15 -3.94
N VAL A 228 -6.50 8.90 -4.15
CA VAL A 228 -7.25 7.88 -3.41
C VAL A 228 -8.20 7.15 -4.34
N SER A 229 -8.26 5.83 -4.20
CA SER A 229 -9.27 5.01 -4.89
C SER A 229 -10.53 4.89 -4.03
N ALA A 230 -11.70 4.88 -4.68
CA ALA A 230 -12.97 4.64 -4.01
C ALA A 230 -13.90 3.77 -4.85
N ALA A 231 -14.67 2.92 -4.19
CA ALA A 231 -15.67 2.05 -4.80
C ALA A 231 -16.87 1.87 -3.86
N ALA A 232 -17.95 1.25 -4.33
CA ALA A 232 -19.13 1.01 -3.51
C ALA A 232 -18.85 0.02 -2.36
N HIS A 233 -18.04 -0.99 -2.61
CA HIS A 233 -17.60 -2.02 -1.67
C HIS A 233 -16.44 -2.83 -2.27
N HIS A 234 -15.85 -3.73 -1.49
CA HIS A 234 -14.71 -4.55 -1.91
C HIS A 234 -14.94 -5.39 -3.18
N PHE A 235 -16.16 -5.84 -3.45
CA PHE A 235 -16.52 -6.63 -4.64
C PHE A 235 -17.12 -5.78 -5.77
N ALA A 236 -17.00 -4.46 -5.71
CA ALA A 236 -17.52 -3.58 -6.74
C ALA A 236 -16.89 -3.91 -8.11
N THR A 237 -17.69 -3.86 -9.16
CA THR A 237 -17.27 -4.10 -10.54
C THR A 237 -16.66 -2.85 -11.19
N GLU A 238 -16.83 -1.71 -10.54
CA GLU A 238 -16.26 -0.43 -10.97
C GLU A 238 -15.85 0.41 -9.77
N GLY A 239 -14.81 1.21 -9.94
CA GLY A 239 -14.31 2.17 -8.98
C GLY A 239 -13.81 3.42 -9.66
N ALA A 240 -13.29 4.36 -8.89
CA ALA A 240 -12.71 5.59 -9.43
C ALA A 240 -11.52 6.04 -8.60
N VAL A 241 -10.60 6.79 -9.22
CA VAL A 241 -9.48 7.44 -8.53
C VAL A 241 -9.76 8.93 -8.45
N TYR A 242 -9.50 9.49 -7.29
CA TYR A 242 -9.70 10.90 -6.95
C TYR A 242 -8.38 11.56 -6.60
N ARG A 243 -8.34 12.87 -6.76
CA ARG A 243 -7.19 13.71 -6.45
C ARG A 243 -7.62 14.98 -5.72
N ARG A 244 -6.79 15.42 -4.78
CA ARG A 244 -6.89 16.72 -4.11
C ARG A 244 -5.52 17.12 -3.56
N SER A 245 -5.22 18.44 -3.55
CA SER A 245 -4.05 18.95 -2.81
C SER A 245 -4.22 18.70 -1.30
N ILE A 246 -3.15 18.32 -0.62
CA ILE A 246 -3.14 18.13 0.84
C ILE A 246 -3.43 19.42 1.60
N ASP A 247 -3.02 20.57 1.04
CA ASP A 247 -3.27 21.91 1.59
C ASP A 247 -4.64 22.46 1.18
N GLY A 248 -5.32 21.80 0.25
CA GLY A 248 -6.62 22.24 -0.28
C GLY A 248 -7.77 21.96 0.67
N HIS A 249 -8.70 22.93 0.76
CA HIS A 249 -9.97 22.80 1.48
C HIS A 249 -11.14 22.40 0.54
N GLY A 250 -10.83 22.01 -0.70
CA GLY A 250 -11.83 21.62 -1.69
C GLY A 250 -12.17 20.13 -1.64
N SER A 251 -13.24 19.76 -2.34
CA SER A 251 -13.67 18.37 -2.51
C SER A 251 -12.63 17.55 -3.27
N LEU A 252 -12.58 16.25 -3.01
CA LEU A 252 -11.88 15.29 -3.85
C LEU A 252 -12.51 15.28 -5.25
N VAL A 253 -11.69 15.45 -6.30
CA VAL A 253 -12.17 15.46 -7.69
C VAL A 253 -11.68 14.21 -8.42
N PRO A 254 -12.47 13.63 -9.32
CA PRO A 254 -12.01 12.51 -10.12
C PRO A 254 -10.76 12.86 -10.91
N VAL A 255 -9.80 11.94 -10.93
CA VAL A 255 -8.67 12.04 -11.86
C VAL A 255 -9.21 11.92 -13.28
N GLY A 256 -8.82 12.84 -14.16
CA GLY A 256 -9.29 12.93 -15.55
C GLY A 256 -8.17 12.73 -16.55
N ALA A 257 -8.34 13.36 -17.72
CA ALA A 257 -7.32 13.46 -18.77
C ALA A 257 -6.72 12.09 -19.19
N GLY A 258 -7.60 11.13 -19.52
CA GLY A 258 -7.20 9.81 -20.04
C GLY A 258 -7.27 8.65 -19.06
N LEU A 259 -7.38 8.89 -17.73
CA LEU A 259 -7.83 7.86 -16.81
C LEU A 259 -9.35 7.73 -16.94
N PRO A 260 -9.90 6.52 -17.18
CA PRO A 260 -11.35 6.36 -17.25
C PRO A 260 -12.04 6.85 -15.98
N ARG A 261 -13.22 7.47 -16.11
CA ARG A 261 -14.03 7.87 -14.95
C ARG A 261 -14.35 6.67 -14.06
N TRP A 262 -14.63 5.54 -14.68
CA TRP A 262 -14.86 4.26 -14.03
C TRP A 262 -13.82 3.27 -14.52
N ILE A 263 -13.04 2.74 -13.60
CA ILE A 263 -12.05 1.69 -13.82
C ILE A 263 -12.67 0.32 -13.60
N ASP A 264 -12.04 -0.72 -14.11
CA ASP A 264 -12.56 -2.09 -14.08
C ASP A 264 -12.29 -2.75 -12.71
N GLY A 265 -13.32 -2.85 -11.89
CA GLY A 265 -13.24 -3.27 -10.49
C GLY A 265 -12.77 -2.16 -9.57
N ILE A 266 -11.94 -2.49 -8.59
CA ILE A 266 -11.33 -1.54 -7.66
C ILE A 266 -9.83 -1.39 -7.94
N VAL A 267 -9.24 -0.28 -7.51
CA VAL A 267 -7.79 -0.18 -7.30
C VAL A 267 -7.53 -0.62 -5.87
N ASP A 268 -6.92 -1.77 -5.72
CA ASP A 268 -6.69 -2.39 -4.41
C ASP A 268 -5.51 -1.75 -3.68
N THR A 269 -5.34 -2.06 -2.40
CA THR A 269 -4.21 -1.63 -1.55
C THR A 269 -2.89 -1.73 -2.32
N ARG A 270 -2.04 -0.70 -2.25
CA ARG A 270 -0.73 -0.58 -2.93
C ARG A 270 -0.78 -0.56 -4.46
N CYS A 271 -1.94 -0.50 -5.09
CA CYS A 271 -2.04 -0.46 -6.56
C CYS A 271 -2.04 0.97 -7.15
N ILE A 272 -1.63 1.97 -6.37
CA ILE A 272 -1.27 3.32 -6.84
C ILE A 272 0.21 3.56 -6.51
N GLY A 273 1.02 3.79 -7.53
CA GLY A 273 2.44 4.15 -7.39
C GLY A 273 2.72 5.53 -7.95
N THR A 274 3.58 6.32 -7.28
CA THR A 274 3.98 7.65 -7.71
C THR A 274 5.47 7.87 -7.47
N HIS A 275 6.15 8.51 -8.42
CA HIS A 275 7.53 8.97 -8.26
C HIS A 275 7.82 10.12 -9.22
N ALA A 276 8.28 11.26 -8.70
CA ALA A 276 8.55 12.48 -9.48
C ALA A 276 7.33 12.85 -10.36
N SER A 277 7.47 12.91 -11.69
CA SER A 277 6.37 13.19 -12.62
C SER A 277 5.63 11.94 -13.09
N THR A 278 6.05 10.74 -12.68
CA THR A 278 5.44 9.46 -13.10
C THR A 278 4.47 8.97 -12.06
N GLY A 279 3.27 8.58 -12.49
CA GLY A 279 2.26 7.92 -11.69
C GLY A 279 1.72 6.69 -12.41
N ALA A 280 1.35 5.67 -11.66
CA ALA A 280 0.79 4.44 -12.18
C ALA A 280 -0.36 3.93 -11.31
N VAL A 281 -1.40 3.42 -11.95
CA VAL A 281 -2.59 2.85 -11.31
C VAL A 281 -2.88 1.51 -11.97
N ALA A 282 -2.95 0.44 -11.17
CA ALA A 282 -3.40 -0.85 -11.63
C ALA A 282 -4.77 -1.18 -11.04
N ASP A 283 -5.73 -1.56 -11.87
CA ASP A 283 -7.06 -1.96 -11.41
C ASP A 283 -7.19 -3.49 -11.31
N ARG A 284 -8.24 -3.94 -10.65
CA ARG A 284 -8.51 -5.38 -10.46
C ARG A 284 -8.82 -6.11 -11.77
N GLY A 285 -9.28 -5.41 -12.80
CA GLY A 285 -9.47 -5.95 -14.16
C GLY A 285 -8.15 -6.21 -14.90
N GLY A 286 -7.00 -5.86 -14.30
CA GLY A 286 -5.68 -6.10 -14.87
C GLY A 286 -5.23 -5.02 -15.86
N ASN A 287 -5.82 -3.84 -15.81
CA ASN A 287 -5.35 -2.70 -16.59
C ASN A 287 -4.32 -1.90 -15.80
N LEU A 288 -3.26 -1.47 -16.48
CA LEU A 288 -2.28 -0.52 -15.98
C LEU A 288 -2.42 0.81 -16.71
N TYR A 289 -2.65 1.87 -15.97
CA TYR A 289 -2.67 3.25 -16.46
C TYR A 289 -1.45 3.98 -15.97
N VAL A 290 -0.82 4.78 -16.82
CA VAL A 290 0.42 5.51 -16.53
C VAL A 290 0.29 6.96 -16.95
N SER A 291 0.81 7.85 -16.13
CA SER A 291 1.07 9.25 -16.43
C SER A 291 2.55 9.53 -16.24
N VAL A 292 3.15 10.34 -17.11
CA VAL A 292 4.55 10.78 -17.04
C VAL A 292 4.68 12.29 -16.87
N ASN A 293 3.58 13.00 -16.66
CA ASN A 293 3.49 14.45 -16.56
C ASN A 293 2.68 14.93 -15.34
N ALA A 294 2.95 14.31 -14.20
CA ALA A 294 2.33 14.62 -12.91
C ALA A 294 0.78 14.57 -12.93
N GLY A 295 0.21 13.62 -13.68
CA GLY A 295 -1.24 13.43 -13.78
C GLY A 295 -1.93 14.38 -14.76
N GLY A 296 -1.18 15.15 -15.55
CA GLY A 296 -1.74 16.01 -16.58
C GLY A 296 -2.45 15.21 -17.68
N THR A 297 -1.91 14.05 -18.05
CA THR A 297 -2.56 13.07 -18.92
C THR A 297 -2.22 11.65 -18.49
N TRP A 298 -3.14 10.72 -18.74
CA TRP A 298 -2.99 9.31 -18.49
C TRP A 298 -3.18 8.49 -19.77
N SER A 299 -2.48 7.40 -19.87
CA SER A 299 -2.68 6.43 -20.95
C SER A 299 -2.70 5.01 -20.39
N ARG A 300 -3.48 4.13 -21.01
CA ARG A 300 -3.47 2.71 -20.68
C ARG A 300 -2.25 2.06 -21.28
N ARG A 301 -1.35 1.59 -20.40
CA ARG A 301 -0.05 1.00 -20.77
C ARG A 301 -0.18 -0.47 -21.17
N THR A 302 -1.03 -1.23 -20.46
CA THR A 302 -1.30 -2.65 -20.76
C THR A 302 -2.63 -3.09 -20.17
N THR A 303 -3.08 -4.26 -20.58
CA THR A 303 -4.27 -4.96 -20.07
C THR A 303 -3.94 -6.43 -19.81
N GLY A 304 -4.80 -7.11 -19.08
CA GLY A 304 -4.69 -8.56 -18.87
C GLY A 304 -3.63 -8.99 -17.88
N LEU A 305 -3.16 -8.08 -17.03
CA LEU A 305 -2.35 -8.46 -15.87
C LEU A 305 -3.20 -9.31 -14.91
N SER A 306 -2.67 -10.44 -14.46
CA SER A 306 -3.44 -11.32 -13.60
C SER A 306 -3.42 -10.84 -12.15
N ALA A 307 -4.56 -10.31 -11.69
CA ALA A 307 -4.79 -9.85 -10.32
C ALA A 307 -3.61 -9.03 -9.76
N PRO A 308 -3.44 -7.75 -10.14
CA PRO A 308 -2.41 -6.88 -9.57
C PRO A 308 -2.49 -6.82 -8.06
N SER A 309 -1.35 -6.89 -7.39
CA SER A 309 -1.21 -6.88 -5.93
C SER A 309 -0.48 -5.66 -5.39
N SER A 310 0.37 -5.04 -6.21
CA SER A 310 1.12 -3.85 -5.82
C SER A 310 1.74 -3.15 -7.02
N VAL A 311 1.89 -1.83 -6.94
CA VAL A 311 2.57 -0.98 -7.92
C VAL A 311 3.65 -0.17 -7.21
N LEU A 312 4.88 -0.21 -7.72
CA LEU A 312 5.99 0.58 -7.22
C LEU A 312 6.75 1.21 -8.39
N ILE A 313 7.21 2.44 -8.23
CA ILE A 313 8.05 3.13 -9.23
C ILE A 313 9.44 3.36 -8.63
N VAL A 314 10.48 2.89 -9.32
CA VAL A 314 11.89 2.99 -8.91
C VAL A 314 12.74 3.64 -10.00
#